data_30512d68b6bc9838daab0dfbac526494
#
_entry.id   30512d68b6bc9838daab0dfbac526494
#
_cell.length_a   1.000
_cell.length_b   1.000
_cell.length_c   1.000
_cell.angle_alpha   90.00
_cell.angle_beta   90.00
_cell.angle_gamma   90.00
#
_symmetry.space_group_name_H-M   'P 1'
#
loop_
_entity.id
_entity.type
_entity.pdbx_description
1 polymer ?
#
loop_
_entity_poly.entity_id
_entity_poly.type
_entity_poly.pdbx_seq_one_letter_code
_entity_poly.pdbx_strand_id
1 'polypeptide(L)'
;MLIFAHRGASKIAPENSIKAFNLAFKQNADGIEFDTYQHESGIIVFHDRTLARRAREPGYLLDVTWEALKKMDIGEGEHIPTLTETLDCVPCDKWCNIEIKHLHDVDSWVKDVKTAVQESGISIDKLLISSFNHHWLQAITHQWPEIKIGALSASYELDCTASARTLNAYSVNIALDAVDKQFVKTAQQDGFDVFVYTVDEPRDMLMLREWGVTGIFTNVPDTARKVLF
;
A
#
# COMPACT_ATOMS: atom_id res chain seq x y z
N MET A 1 6.22 -13.15 10.20
CA MET A 1 5.39 -11.93 9.98
C MET A 1 6.06 -11.09 8.92
N LEU A 2 5.32 -10.67 7.89
CA LEU A 2 5.86 -9.83 6.81
C LEU A 2 5.99 -8.37 7.26
N ILE A 3 6.99 -7.67 6.74
CA ILE A 3 7.22 -6.24 6.99
C ILE A 3 7.06 -5.48 5.67
N PHE A 4 5.96 -4.75 5.54
CA PHE A 4 5.76 -3.79 4.47
C PHE A 4 6.17 -2.39 4.92
N ALA A 5 7.04 -1.75 4.16
CA ALA A 5 7.42 -0.37 4.41
C ALA A 5 6.32 0.57 3.89
N HIS A 6 5.56 1.18 4.81
CA HIS A 6 4.45 2.09 4.54
C HIS A 6 4.94 3.38 3.90
N ARG A 7 4.65 3.56 2.61
CA ARG A 7 5.18 4.63 1.76
C ARG A 7 6.72 4.64 1.69
N GLY A 8 7.32 3.42 1.80
CA GLY A 8 8.76 3.26 1.95
C GLY A 8 9.26 3.44 3.39
N ALA A 9 10.56 3.65 3.57
CA ALA A 9 11.16 3.97 4.88
C ALA A 9 10.85 5.44 5.26
N SER A 10 9.57 5.76 5.38
CA SER A 10 8.99 7.11 5.38
C SER A 10 9.28 7.93 6.64
N LYS A 11 9.80 7.29 7.69
CA LYS A 11 10.29 8.00 8.89
C LYS A 11 11.62 8.71 8.65
N ILE A 12 12.42 8.25 7.67
CA ILE A 12 13.78 8.71 7.43
C ILE A 12 13.92 9.42 6.08
N ALA A 13 13.17 8.99 5.07
CA ALA A 13 13.15 9.58 3.73
C ALA A 13 11.76 10.12 3.38
N PRO A 14 11.62 11.01 2.39
CA PRO A 14 10.30 11.50 1.97
C PRO A 14 9.37 10.34 1.59
N GLU A 15 8.18 10.29 2.21
CA GLU A 15 7.19 9.25 1.92
C GLU A 15 6.82 9.21 0.44
N ASN A 16 6.49 8.02 -0.09
CA ASN A 16 6.12 7.82 -1.48
C ASN A 16 7.18 8.32 -2.49
N SER A 17 8.47 8.23 -2.14
CA SER A 17 9.59 8.58 -3.01
C SER A 17 10.44 7.36 -3.37
N ILE A 18 11.12 7.41 -4.49
CA ILE A 18 12.07 6.37 -4.92
C ILE A 18 13.17 6.17 -3.88
N LYS A 19 13.62 7.25 -3.24
CA LYS A 19 14.58 7.19 -2.13
C LYS A 19 14.06 6.38 -0.95
N ALA A 20 12.81 6.62 -0.52
CA ALA A 20 12.20 5.88 0.60
C ALA A 20 12.01 4.40 0.29
N PHE A 21 11.63 4.05 -0.95
CA PHE A 21 11.47 2.68 -1.38
C PHE A 21 12.81 1.93 -1.43
N ASN A 22 13.82 2.51 -2.05
CA ASN A 22 15.16 1.94 -2.08
C ASN A 22 15.75 1.76 -0.66
N LEU A 23 15.50 2.72 0.23
CA LEU A 23 15.94 2.63 1.62
C LEU A 23 15.22 1.48 2.36
N ALA A 24 13.93 1.29 2.12
CA ALA A 24 13.17 0.20 2.73
C ALA A 24 13.77 -1.18 2.40
N PHE A 25 14.14 -1.43 1.15
CA PHE A 25 14.79 -2.67 0.76
C PHE A 25 16.20 -2.83 1.36
N LYS A 26 16.97 -1.74 1.46
CA LYS A 26 18.26 -1.75 2.19
C LYS A 26 18.08 -2.06 3.69
N GLN A 27 16.93 -1.74 4.25
CA GLN A 27 16.55 -2.07 5.63
C GLN A 27 15.87 -3.44 5.77
N ASN A 28 15.94 -4.28 4.72
CA ASN A 28 15.40 -5.63 4.66
C ASN A 28 13.87 -5.70 4.84
N ALA A 29 13.11 -4.74 4.34
CA ALA A 29 11.67 -4.88 4.19
C ALA A 29 11.33 -6.07 3.27
N ASP A 30 10.23 -6.77 3.58
CA ASP A 30 9.73 -7.86 2.74
C ASP A 30 8.94 -7.32 1.54
N GLY A 31 8.47 -6.08 1.64
CA GLY A 31 7.77 -5.36 0.58
C GLY A 31 7.68 -3.87 0.87
N ILE A 32 7.12 -3.15 -0.09
CA ILE A 32 6.70 -1.76 0.07
C ILE A 32 5.20 -1.63 -0.11
N GLU A 33 4.64 -0.62 0.48
CA GLU A 33 3.30 -0.11 0.22
C GLU A 33 3.41 1.33 -0.26
N PHE A 34 2.54 1.73 -1.19
CA PHE A 34 2.45 3.10 -1.65
C PHE A 34 1.05 3.45 -2.15
N ASP A 35 0.75 4.75 -2.07
CA ASP A 35 -0.55 5.33 -2.39
C ASP A 35 -0.61 5.80 -3.84
N THR A 36 -1.72 5.54 -4.55
CA THR A 36 -1.86 5.89 -5.96
C THR A 36 -3.10 6.73 -6.28
N TYR A 37 -2.91 7.65 -7.22
CA TYR A 37 -3.99 8.41 -7.86
C TYR A 37 -3.95 8.17 -9.37
N GLN A 38 -5.10 7.82 -9.93
CA GLN A 38 -5.26 7.84 -11.37
C GLN A 38 -5.44 9.28 -11.85
N HIS A 39 -4.50 9.76 -12.64
CA HIS A 39 -4.56 11.01 -13.37
C HIS A 39 -4.95 10.73 -14.84
N GLU A 40 -5.41 11.74 -15.60
CA GLU A 40 -5.77 11.58 -17.02
C GLU A 40 -4.62 11.02 -17.89
N SER A 41 -3.38 11.28 -17.50
CA SER A 41 -2.17 10.87 -18.25
C SER A 41 -1.44 9.66 -17.68
N GLY A 42 -1.98 9.00 -16.63
CA GLY A 42 -1.37 7.82 -16.02
C GLY A 42 -1.59 7.72 -14.51
N ILE A 43 -0.78 6.92 -13.82
CA ILE A 43 -0.89 6.71 -12.39
C ILE A 43 0.32 7.32 -11.68
N ILE A 44 0.07 8.17 -10.69
CA ILE A 44 1.08 8.81 -9.86
C ILE A 44 1.04 8.29 -8.43
N VAL A 45 2.18 8.37 -7.73
CA VAL A 45 2.34 7.86 -6.37
C VAL A 45 2.37 9.04 -5.40
N PHE A 46 1.27 9.20 -4.66
CA PHE A 46 1.09 10.30 -3.70
C PHE A 46 -0.04 9.98 -2.74
N HIS A 47 0.02 10.47 -1.49
CA HIS A 47 -1.00 10.15 -0.48
C HIS A 47 -2.15 11.15 -0.43
N ASP A 48 -1.84 12.44 -0.40
CA ASP A 48 -2.81 13.47 -0.07
C ASP A 48 -3.62 13.94 -1.28
N ARG A 49 -4.85 14.37 -1.05
CA ARG A 49 -5.66 15.02 -2.08
C ARG A 49 -5.13 16.41 -2.46
N THR A 50 -4.34 17.02 -1.56
CA THR A 50 -3.76 18.36 -1.73
C THR A 50 -2.24 18.33 -1.70
N LEU A 51 -1.61 19.29 -2.33
CA LEU A 51 -0.15 19.37 -2.47
C LEU A 51 0.54 19.99 -1.25
N ALA A 52 -0.22 20.63 -0.35
CA ALA A 52 0.30 21.51 0.69
C ALA A 52 1.31 20.84 1.64
N ARG A 53 1.04 19.62 2.08
CA ARG A 53 1.86 18.95 3.12
C ARG A 53 3.21 18.50 2.59
N ARG A 54 3.26 17.94 1.40
CA ARG A 54 4.49 17.34 0.84
C ARG A 54 5.14 18.19 -0.23
N ALA A 55 4.40 18.64 -1.22
CA ALA A 55 4.97 19.48 -2.27
C ALA A 55 5.06 20.97 -1.87
N ARG A 56 4.48 21.37 -0.72
CA ARG A 56 4.46 22.75 -0.22
C ARG A 56 3.84 23.77 -1.19
N GLU A 57 3.01 23.27 -2.09
CA GLU A 57 2.28 24.06 -3.07
C GLU A 57 0.78 24.11 -2.71
N PRO A 58 0.07 25.17 -3.02
CA PRO A 58 -1.37 25.22 -2.85
C PRO A 58 -2.09 24.38 -3.93
N GLY A 59 -3.31 23.94 -3.64
CA GLY A 59 -4.18 23.29 -4.61
C GLY A 59 -4.35 21.79 -4.43
N TYR A 60 -5.13 21.22 -5.33
CA TYR A 60 -5.44 19.80 -5.35
C TYR A 60 -4.55 19.07 -6.35
N LEU A 61 -4.17 17.85 -6.02
CA LEU A 61 -3.30 17.00 -6.82
C LEU A 61 -3.81 16.84 -8.27
N LEU A 62 -5.10 16.55 -8.44
CA LEU A 62 -5.69 16.27 -9.75
C LEU A 62 -5.99 17.51 -10.61
N ASP A 63 -5.87 18.71 -10.04
CA ASP A 63 -6.03 19.97 -10.80
C ASP A 63 -4.73 20.41 -11.48
N VAL A 64 -3.62 19.71 -11.22
CA VAL A 64 -2.29 20.07 -11.74
C VAL A 64 -1.94 19.20 -12.93
N THR A 65 -1.29 19.78 -13.95
CA THR A 65 -0.87 19.04 -15.13
C THR A 65 0.17 17.96 -14.80
N TRP A 66 0.13 16.86 -15.54
CA TRP A 66 1.07 15.74 -15.40
C TRP A 66 2.55 16.19 -15.37
N GLU A 67 2.92 17.07 -16.30
CA GLU A 67 4.29 17.57 -16.41
C GLU A 67 4.73 18.44 -15.22
N ALA A 68 3.78 19.12 -14.58
CA ALA A 68 4.06 19.88 -13.38
C ALA A 68 4.20 18.95 -12.15
N LEU A 69 3.30 17.96 -12.02
CA LEU A 69 3.36 16.97 -10.93
C LEU A 69 4.70 16.24 -10.89
N LYS A 70 5.19 15.76 -12.02
CA LYS A 70 6.48 15.05 -12.12
C LYS A 70 7.71 15.90 -11.77
N LYS A 71 7.57 17.22 -11.72
CA LYS A 71 8.64 18.15 -11.36
C LYS A 71 8.55 18.68 -9.95
N MET A 72 7.46 18.36 -9.23
CA MET A 72 7.26 18.85 -7.85
C MET A 72 8.21 18.17 -6.89
N ASP A 73 8.93 18.97 -6.11
CA ASP A 73 9.77 18.49 -5.01
C ASP A 73 8.88 18.12 -3.80
N ILE A 74 8.94 16.85 -3.42
CA ILE A 74 8.24 16.31 -2.24
C ILE A 74 9.15 16.19 -1.01
N GLY A 75 10.33 16.76 -1.09
CA GLY A 75 11.35 16.80 -0.05
C GLY A 75 12.67 16.17 -0.51
N GLU A 76 13.77 16.75 -0.07
CA GLU A 76 15.13 16.28 -0.33
C GLU A 76 15.52 16.14 -1.82
N GLY A 77 14.83 16.87 -2.70
CA GLY A 77 15.02 16.80 -4.15
C GLY A 77 14.32 15.61 -4.82
N GLU A 78 13.52 14.85 -4.08
CA GLU A 78 12.70 13.79 -4.65
C GLU A 78 11.46 14.40 -5.32
N HIS A 79 11.05 13.87 -6.47
CA HIS A 79 9.83 14.25 -7.18
C HIS A 79 8.69 13.24 -6.93
N ILE A 80 7.47 13.61 -7.31
CA ILE A 80 6.31 12.70 -7.29
C ILE A 80 6.55 11.58 -8.32
N PRO A 81 6.70 10.31 -7.90
CA PRO A 81 6.96 9.24 -8.85
C PRO A 81 5.70 8.83 -9.62
N THR A 82 5.90 8.29 -10.80
CA THR A 82 4.91 7.51 -11.53
C THR A 82 4.83 6.07 -10.99
N LEU A 83 3.76 5.35 -11.34
CA LEU A 83 3.65 3.92 -11.05
C LEU A 83 4.84 3.14 -11.63
N THR A 84 5.19 3.38 -12.89
CA THR A 84 6.29 2.69 -13.56
C THR A 84 7.63 2.91 -12.84
N GLU A 85 7.99 4.17 -12.55
CA GLU A 85 9.21 4.49 -11.79
C GLU A 85 9.25 3.80 -10.42
N THR A 86 8.08 3.67 -9.77
CA THR A 86 7.99 2.99 -8.47
C THR A 86 8.16 1.49 -8.61
N LEU A 87 7.50 0.85 -9.58
CA LEU A 87 7.64 -0.59 -9.79
C LEU A 87 9.04 -0.99 -10.25
N ASP A 88 9.71 -0.15 -11.04
CA ASP A 88 11.09 -0.39 -11.49
C ASP A 88 12.11 -0.47 -10.33
N CYS A 89 11.81 0.14 -9.18
CA CYS A 89 12.68 0.05 -8.01
C CYS A 89 12.39 -1.16 -7.11
N VAL A 90 11.31 -1.93 -7.36
CA VAL A 90 10.94 -3.09 -6.55
C VAL A 90 11.66 -4.35 -7.04
N PRO A 91 12.47 -5.02 -6.21
CA PRO A 91 13.05 -6.32 -6.58
C PRO A 91 11.96 -7.36 -6.88
N CYS A 92 12.14 -8.18 -7.90
CA CYS A 92 11.11 -9.09 -8.42
C CYS A 92 10.61 -10.14 -7.41
N ASP A 93 11.40 -10.44 -6.37
CA ASP A 93 11.06 -11.36 -5.27
C ASP A 93 10.36 -10.68 -4.08
N LYS A 94 10.22 -9.35 -4.11
CA LYS A 94 9.64 -8.56 -3.03
C LYS A 94 8.16 -8.28 -3.25
N TRP A 95 7.45 -8.09 -2.13
CA TRP A 95 6.04 -7.73 -2.15
C TRP A 95 5.85 -6.25 -2.54
N CYS A 96 4.75 -6.00 -3.22
CA CYS A 96 4.33 -4.67 -3.60
C CYS A 96 2.83 -4.51 -3.29
N ASN A 97 2.47 -3.61 -2.40
CA ASN A 97 1.08 -3.24 -2.14
C ASN A 97 0.77 -1.87 -2.74
N ILE A 98 -0.15 -1.85 -3.69
CA ILE A 98 -0.65 -0.63 -4.34
C ILE A 98 -1.96 -0.23 -3.67
N GLU A 99 -1.96 0.84 -2.87
CA GLU A 99 -3.20 1.40 -2.33
C GLU A 99 -3.82 2.39 -3.32
N ILE A 100 -5.10 2.20 -3.64
CA ILE A 100 -5.84 3.10 -4.52
C ILE A 100 -6.53 4.18 -3.67
N LYS A 101 -6.09 5.43 -3.83
CA LYS A 101 -6.70 6.62 -3.22
C LYS A 101 -7.74 7.27 -4.13
N HIS A 102 -7.51 7.24 -5.44
CA HIS A 102 -8.42 7.77 -6.44
C HIS A 102 -8.37 6.94 -7.72
N LEU A 103 -9.55 6.64 -8.23
CA LEU A 103 -9.77 5.86 -9.43
C LEU A 103 -11.03 6.39 -10.12
N HIS A 104 -10.94 6.75 -11.39
CA HIS A 104 -12.09 7.24 -12.18
C HIS A 104 -12.43 6.31 -13.36
N ASP A 105 -11.47 5.52 -13.85
CA ASP A 105 -11.66 4.55 -14.95
C ASP A 105 -10.93 3.24 -14.59
N VAL A 106 -11.72 2.24 -14.19
CA VAL A 106 -11.20 0.92 -13.78
C VAL A 106 -10.52 0.20 -14.94
N ASP A 107 -11.07 0.27 -16.14
CA ASP A 107 -10.57 -0.46 -17.32
C ASP A 107 -9.17 0.04 -17.70
N SER A 108 -9.04 1.37 -17.78
CA SER A 108 -7.75 2.02 -18.04
C SER A 108 -6.76 1.74 -16.92
N TRP A 109 -7.16 1.86 -15.66
CA TRP A 109 -6.29 1.62 -14.51
C TRP A 109 -5.75 0.18 -14.49
N VAL A 110 -6.62 -0.83 -14.67
CA VAL A 110 -6.21 -2.24 -14.71
C VAL A 110 -5.23 -2.50 -15.84
N LYS A 111 -5.48 -1.93 -17.03
CA LYS A 111 -4.59 -2.03 -18.18
C LYS A 111 -3.22 -1.45 -17.87
N ASP A 112 -3.17 -0.23 -17.31
CA ASP A 112 -1.93 0.48 -17.01
C ASP A 112 -1.11 -0.26 -15.94
N VAL A 113 -1.76 -0.76 -14.89
CA VAL A 113 -1.08 -1.54 -13.84
C VAL A 113 -0.55 -2.87 -14.40
N LYS A 114 -1.35 -3.61 -15.20
CA LYS A 114 -0.88 -4.86 -15.83
C LYS A 114 0.34 -4.61 -16.72
N THR A 115 0.33 -3.54 -17.49
CA THR A 115 1.47 -3.17 -18.35
C THR A 115 2.70 -2.87 -17.52
N ALA A 116 2.58 -2.01 -16.50
CA ALA A 116 3.69 -1.63 -15.64
C ALA A 116 4.27 -2.83 -14.85
N VAL A 117 3.43 -3.73 -14.36
CA VAL A 117 3.85 -4.99 -13.69
C VAL A 117 4.59 -5.91 -14.65
N GLN A 118 4.10 -6.04 -15.89
CA GLN A 118 4.77 -6.86 -16.90
C GLN A 118 6.15 -6.30 -17.28
N GLU A 119 6.27 -4.99 -17.42
CA GLU A 119 7.52 -4.30 -17.76
C GLU A 119 8.55 -4.36 -16.64
N SER A 120 8.12 -4.20 -15.37
CA SER A 120 9.00 -4.27 -14.20
C SER A 120 9.48 -5.69 -13.85
N GLY A 121 8.77 -6.72 -14.33
CA GLY A 121 9.07 -8.12 -14.01
C GLY A 121 8.69 -8.56 -12.59
N ILE A 122 7.90 -7.77 -11.86
CA ILE A 122 7.37 -8.16 -10.56
C ILE A 122 6.41 -9.34 -10.72
N SER A 123 6.56 -10.36 -9.86
CA SER A 123 5.63 -11.49 -9.84
C SER A 123 4.25 -11.06 -9.37
N ILE A 124 3.20 -11.46 -10.09
CA ILE A 124 1.81 -11.23 -9.68
C ILE A 124 1.50 -11.83 -8.30
N ASP A 125 2.18 -12.90 -7.92
CA ASP A 125 2.03 -13.54 -6.60
C ASP A 125 2.52 -12.65 -5.45
N LYS A 126 3.32 -11.62 -5.76
CA LYS A 126 3.85 -10.62 -4.83
C LYS A 126 3.13 -9.28 -4.93
N LEU A 127 2.11 -9.18 -5.76
CA LEU A 127 1.32 -7.96 -5.91
C LEU A 127 0.03 -8.03 -5.09
N LEU A 128 -0.23 -6.99 -4.32
CA LEU A 128 -1.44 -6.78 -3.53
C LEU A 128 -2.05 -5.44 -3.92
N ILE A 129 -3.33 -5.41 -4.24
CA ILE A 129 -4.08 -4.16 -4.49
C ILE A 129 -4.99 -3.91 -3.31
N SER A 130 -4.93 -2.72 -2.73
CA SER A 130 -5.77 -2.38 -1.58
C SER A 130 -6.49 -1.04 -1.76
N SER A 131 -7.62 -0.89 -1.11
CA SER A 131 -8.38 0.36 -1.06
C SER A 131 -9.41 0.34 0.07
N PHE A 132 -9.76 1.52 0.57
CA PHE A 132 -10.97 1.75 1.39
C PHE A 132 -12.25 1.77 0.54
N ASN A 133 -12.13 1.99 -0.77
CA ASN A 133 -13.26 1.92 -1.68
C ASN A 133 -13.41 0.49 -2.21
N HIS A 134 -14.23 -0.29 -1.52
CA HIS A 134 -14.47 -1.68 -1.84
C HIS A 134 -15.21 -1.89 -3.18
N HIS A 135 -15.92 -0.87 -3.69
CA HIS A 135 -16.52 -0.94 -5.03
C HIS A 135 -15.45 -0.97 -6.13
N TRP A 136 -14.35 -0.23 -5.95
CA TRP A 136 -13.22 -0.29 -6.88
C TRP A 136 -12.56 -1.67 -6.86
N LEU A 137 -12.34 -2.22 -5.66
CA LEU A 137 -11.77 -3.56 -5.52
C LEU A 137 -12.63 -4.62 -6.19
N GLN A 138 -13.96 -4.55 -6.01
CA GLN A 138 -14.91 -5.45 -6.66
C GLN A 138 -14.85 -5.35 -8.18
N ALA A 139 -14.83 -4.14 -8.73
CA ALA A 139 -14.72 -3.92 -10.17
C ALA A 139 -13.38 -4.45 -10.73
N ILE A 140 -12.28 -4.28 -9.99
CA ILE A 140 -10.96 -4.79 -10.37
C ILE A 140 -10.95 -6.32 -10.37
N THR A 141 -11.51 -6.99 -9.36
CA THR A 141 -11.55 -8.47 -9.31
C THR A 141 -12.37 -9.08 -10.44
N HIS A 142 -13.38 -8.39 -10.95
CA HIS A 142 -14.11 -8.85 -12.14
C HIS A 142 -13.26 -8.83 -13.41
N GLN A 143 -12.30 -7.91 -13.53
CA GLN A 143 -11.43 -7.77 -14.72
C GLN A 143 -10.09 -8.49 -14.56
N TRP A 144 -9.69 -8.70 -13.31
CA TRP A 144 -8.41 -9.32 -12.96
C TRP A 144 -8.59 -10.32 -11.81
N PRO A 145 -9.24 -11.48 -12.06
CA PRO A 145 -9.63 -12.44 -11.00
C PRO A 145 -8.47 -13.04 -10.21
N GLU A 146 -7.28 -13.10 -10.81
CA GLU A 146 -6.08 -13.67 -10.19
C GLU A 146 -5.35 -12.72 -9.25
N ILE A 147 -5.71 -11.42 -9.24
CA ILE A 147 -5.02 -10.43 -8.39
C ILE A 147 -5.39 -10.59 -6.91
N LYS A 148 -4.41 -10.45 -6.03
CA LYS A 148 -4.66 -10.41 -4.59
C LYS A 148 -5.22 -9.05 -4.20
N ILE A 149 -6.34 -9.08 -3.45
CA ILE A 149 -7.03 -7.89 -2.94
C ILE A 149 -6.89 -7.82 -1.42
N GLY A 150 -6.50 -6.66 -0.91
CA GLY A 150 -6.52 -6.31 0.51
C GLY A 150 -7.68 -5.37 0.82
N ALA A 151 -8.67 -5.86 1.56
CA ALA A 151 -9.80 -5.04 1.98
C ALA A 151 -9.37 -4.13 3.14
N LEU A 152 -9.23 -2.81 2.89
CA LEU A 152 -8.88 -1.84 3.93
C LEU A 152 -10.09 -1.47 4.79
N SER A 153 -9.90 -1.43 6.11
CA SER A 153 -10.88 -0.94 7.08
C SER A 153 -10.19 -0.23 8.25
N ALA A 154 -10.87 0.75 8.85
CA ALA A 154 -10.40 1.51 10.01
C ALA A 154 -11.47 1.57 11.11
N SER A 155 -12.37 0.60 11.16
CA SER A 155 -13.46 0.55 12.12
C SER A 155 -13.65 -0.84 12.73
N TYR A 156 -14.15 -0.89 13.97
CA TYR A 156 -14.62 -2.12 14.60
C TYR A 156 -16.00 -2.48 14.02
N GLU A 157 -16.02 -3.39 13.06
CA GLU A 157 -17.26 -3.86 12.46
C GLU A 157 -17.80 -5.08 13.21
N LEU A 158 -19.15 -5.22 13.29
CA LEU A 158 -19.79 -6.38 13.94
C LEU A 158 -19.42 -7.69 13.23
N ASP A 159 -19.31 -7.66 11.91
CA ASP A 159 -18.81 -8.74 11.09
C ASP A 159 -17.53 -8.27 10.38
N CYS A 160 -16.40 -8.49 11.03
CA CYS A 160 -15.11 -7.94 10.65
C CYS A 160 -14.54 -8.49 9.32
N THR A 161 -15.13 -9.56 8.77
CA THR A 161 -14.69 -10.18 7.52
C THR A 161 -15.75 -10.09 6.41
N ALA A 162 -16.90 -9.46 6.65
CA ALA A 162 -17.98 -9.37 5.67
C ALA A 162 -17.54 -8.81 4.32
N SER A 163 -16.80 -7.71 4.33
CA SER A 163 -16.29 -7.09 3.11
C SER A 163 -15.27 -7.98 2.41
N ALA A 164 -14.36 -8.59 3.14
CA ALA A 164 -13.35 -9.48 2.59
C ALA A 164 -13.98 -10.73 1.93
N ARG A 165 -14.99 -11.31 2.57
CA ARG A 165 -15.77 -12.43 1.97
C ARG A 165 -16.47 -12.00 0.68
N THR A 166 -17.14 -10.85 0.69
CA THR A 166 -17.85 -10.32 -0.48
C THR A 166 -16.90 -10.08 -1.66
N LEU A 167 -15.68 -9.62 -1.38
CA LEU A 167 -14.65 -9.34 -2.38
C LEU A 167 -13.87 -10.58 -2.81
N ASN A 168 -14.04 -11.73 -2.15
CA ASN A 168 -13.13 -12.86 -2.25
C ASN A 168 -11.66 -12.41 -2.06
N ALA A 169 -11.42 -11.57 -1.04
CA ALA A 169 -10.16 -10.92 -0.81
C ALA A 169 -9.08 -11.92 -0.37
N TYR A 170 -7.82 -11.56 -0.62
CA TYR A 170 -6.67 -12.27 -0.07
C TYR A 170 -6.46 -11.94 1.40
N SER A 171 -6.69 -10.68 1.79
CA SER A 171 -6.43 -10.20 3.15
C SER A 171 -7.44 -9.17 3.63
N VAL A 172 -7.51 -9.06 4.96
CA VAL A 172 -8.08 -7.91 5.66
C VAL A 172 -6.92 -7.02 6.10
N ASN A 173 -6.94 -5.75 5.68
CA ASN A 173 -5.96 -4.75 6.05
C ASN A 173 -6.63 -3.77 7.03
N ILE A 174 -6.25 -3.83 8.31
CA ILE A 174 -6.97 -3.15 9.40
C ILE A 174 -6.09 -2.12 10.11
N ALA A 175 -6.67 -0.98 10.49
CA ALA A 175 -5.99 0.01 11.31
C ALA A 175 -5.62 -0.54 12.69
N LEU A 176 -4.45 -0.17 13.22
CA LEU A 176 -3.97 -0.60 14.53
C LEU A 176 -4.99 -0.29 15.66
N ASP A 177 -5.65 0.85 15.57
CA ASP A 177 -6.64 1.27 16.57
C ASP A 177 -8.00 0.54 16.45
N ALA A 178 -8.18 -0.29 15.42
CA ALA A 178 -9.41 -1.02 15.15
C ALA A 178 -9.19 -2.55 15.10
N VAL A 179 -8.11 -3.05 15.68
CA VAL A 179 -7.79 -4.48 15.72
C VAL A 179 -7.62 -4.97 17.16
N ASP A 180 -8.10 -6.17 17.43
CA ASP A 180 -7.83 -6.91 18.65
C ASP A 180 -7.52 -8.38 18.35
N LYS A 181 -7.15 -9.13 19.39
CA LYS A 181 -6.81 -10.55 19.25
C LYS A 181 -7.98 -11.39 18.71
N GLN A 182 -9.22 -11.02 19.05
CA GLN A 182 -10.40 -11.73 18.58
C GLN A 182 -10.63 -11.49 17.09
N PHE A 183 -10.45 -10.25 16.63
CA PHE A 183 -10.48 -9.90 15.21
C PHE A 183 -9.51 -10.77 14.40
N VAL A 184 -8.23 -10.81 14.82
CA VAL A 184 -7.19 -11.59 14.13
C VAL A 184 -7.57 -13.06 14.05
N LYS A 185 -8.04 -13.64 15.16
CA LYS A 185 -8.47 -15.03 15.22
C LYS A 185 -9.65 -15.31 14.29
N THR A 186 -10.66 -14.43 14.28
CA THR A 186 -11.84 -14.57 13.41
C THR A 186 -11.46 -14.50 11.95
N ALA A 187 -10.66 -13.51 11.55
CA ALA A 187 -10.23 -13.35 10.17
C ALA A 187 -9.43 -14.57 9.66
N GLN A 188 -8.55 -15.11 10.50
CA GLN A 188 -7.78 -16.32 10.16
C GLN A 188 -8.66 -17.58 10.09
N GLN A 189 -9.66 -17.72 10.96
CA GLN A 189 -10.62 -18.83 10.87
C GLN A 189 -11.48 -18.78 9.60
N ASP A 190 -11.75 -17.57 9.10
CA ASP A 190 -12.43 -17.35 7.82
C ASP A 190 -11.49 -17.49 6.61
N GLY A 191 -10.21 -17.75 6.84
CA GLY A 191 -9.22 -18.04 5.79
C GLY A 191 -8.51 -16.80 5.23
N PHE A 192 -8.61 -15.64 5.90
CA PHE A 192 -7.97 -14.40 5.46
C PHE A 192 -6.62 -14.17 6.12
N ASP A 193 -5.66 -13.68 5.35
CA ASP A 193 -4.47 -13.04 5.90
C ASP A 193 -4.83 -11.71 6.58
N VAL A 194 -4.09 -11.36 7.64
CA VAL A 194 -4.32 -10.11 8.38
C VAL A 194 -3.09 -9.23 8.31
N PHE A 195 -3.25 -8.03 7.77
CA PHE A 195 -2.22 -7.00 7.77
C PHE A 195 -2.69 -5.80 8.60
N VAL A 196 -1.79 -5.25 9.42
CA VAL A 196 -2.13 -4.12 10.32
C VAL A 196 -1.32 -2.89 9.96
N TYR A 197 -1.98 -1.73 9.87
CA TYR A 197 -1.39 -0.43 9.58
C TYR A 197 -1.82 0.63 10.61
N THR A 198 -1.01 1.61 10.96
CA THR A 198 0.42 1.74 10.74
C THR A 198 1.09 1.40 12.07
N VAL A 199 2.07 0.52 12.07
CA VAL A 199 2.65 -0.05 13.28
C VAL A 199 4.11 0.38 13.38
N ASP A 200 4.39 1.38 14.22
CA ASP A 200 5.74 1.94 14.37
C ASP A 200 6.37 1.62 15.73
N GLU A 201 5.55 1.30 16.74
CA GLU A 201 6.04 1.07 18.11
C GLU A 201 6.44 -0.40 18.34
N PRO A 202 7.63 -0.66 18.90
CA PRO A 202 8.11 -2.02 19.17
C PRO A 202 7.16 -2.89 19.99
N ARG A 203 6.45 -2.28 20.95
CA ARG A 203 5.48 -2.99 21.79
C ARG A 203 4.32 -3.54 20.96
N ASP A 204 3.80 -2.73 20.04
CA ASP A 204 2.68 -3.13 19.18
C ASP A 204 3.12 -4.21 18.19
N MET A 205 4.34 -4.10 17.63
CA MET A 205 4.92 -5.12 16.76
C MET A 205 4.98 -6.49 17.45
N LEU A 206 5.45 -6.53 18.72
CA LEU A 206 5.53 -7.77 19.49
C LEU A 206 4.15 -8.32 19.82
N MET A 207 3.20 -7.46 20.21
CA MET A 207 1.82 -7.84 20.50
C MET A 207 1.15 -8.46 19.28
N LEU A 208 1.25 -7.83 18.11
CA LEU A 208 0.66 -8.34 16.87
C LEU A 208 1.30 -9.65 16.42
N ARG A 209 2.60 -9.81 16.63
CA ARG A 209 3.30 -11.09 16.40
C ARG A 209 2.72 -12.20 17.26
N GLU A 210 2.47 -11.95 18.55
CA GLU A 210 1.85 -12.91 19.48
C GLU A 210 0.42 -13.27 19.07
N TRP A 211 -0.33 -12.33 18.45
CA TRP A 211 -1.66 -12.60 17.93
C TRP A 211 -1.65 -13.39 16.62
N GLY A 212 -0.47 -13.54 16.00
CA GLY A 212 -0.31 -14.29 14.76
C GLY A 212 -0.63 -13.51 13.49
N VAL A 213 -0.56 -12.18 13.52
CA VAL A 213 -0.78 -11.30 12.35
C VAL A 213 0.17 -11.68 11.21
N THR A 214 -0.33 -11.75 9.98
CA THR A 214 0.44 -12.14 8.78
C THR A 214 1.54 -11.13 8.48
N GLY A 215 1.23 -9.82 8.59
CA GLY A 215 2.20 -8.75 8.35
C GLY A 215 1.76 -7.40 8.89
N ILE A 216 2.69 -6.46 8.88
CA ILE A 216 2.47 -5.07 9.29
C ILE A 216 2.92 -4.10 8.20
N PHE A 217 2.25 -2.94 8.15
CA PHE A 217 2.72 -1.76 7.44
C PHE A 217 3.36 -0.81 8.44
N THR A 218 4.62 -0.42 8.22
CA THR A 218 5.40 0.38 9.16
C THR A 218 6.21 1.46 8.47
N ASN A 219 6.35 2.64 9.09
CA ASN A 219 7.24 3.69 8.62
C ASN A 219 8.71 3.45 9.00
N VAL A 220 8.97 2.45 9.86
CA VAL A 220 10.29 2.16 10.45
C VAL A 220 10.71 0.69 10.19
N PRO A 221 10.88 0.26 8.93
CA PRO A 221 11.12 -1.15 8.58
C PRO A 221 12.40 -1.71 9.23
N ASP A 222 13.43 -0.91 9.44
CA ASP A 222 14.67 -1.32 10.12
C ASP A 222 14.43 -1.67 11.60
N THR A 223 13.60 -0.87 12.28
CA THR A 223 13.19 -1.14 13.67
C THR A 223 12.34 -2.41 13.73
N ALA A 224 11.37 -2.55 12.81
CA ALA A 224 10.54 -3.74 12.74
C ALA A 224 11.39 -5.01 12.52
N ARG A 225 12.39 -4.96 11.65
CA ARG A 225 13.30 -6.09 11.40
C ARG A 225 14.07 -6.50 12.66
N LYS A 226 14.62 -5.54 13.40
CA LYS A 226 15.36 -5.78 14.65
C LYS A 226 14.49 -6.31 15.79
N VAL A 227 13.22 -5.87 15.86
CA VAL A 227 12.28 -6.23 16.92
C VAL A 227 11.68 -7.62 16.70
N LEU A 228 11.43 -7.98 15.44
CA LEU A 228 10.66 -9.17 15.08
C LEU A 228 11.53 -10.39 14.74
N PHE A 229 12.81 -10.19 14.41
CA PHE A 229 13.75 -11.23 13.97
C PHE A 229 15.12 -11.10 14.61
#